data_3d19239c04119202ffd46d81d8742bf0
#
_entry.id   3d19239c04119202ffd46d81d8742bf0
#
_cell.length_a   1.000
_cell.length_b   1.000
_cell.length_c   1.000
_cell.angle_alpha   90.00
_cell.angle_beta   90.00
_cell.angle_gamma   90.00
#
_symmetry.space_group_name_H-M   'P 1'
#
loop_
_entity.id
_entity.type
_entity.pdbx_description
1 polymer ?
#
loop_
_entity_poly.entity_id
_entity_poly.type
_entity_poly.pdbx_seq_one_letter_code
_entity_poly.pdbx_strand_id
1 'polypeptide(L)'
;MLDIIIVEDNHEIGELLSDFLRKENYIVSVAKDGEAALELFERYGAKLIILDLMLPGMDGFAVCSKIRETSNAHILIVSAKTEKNDKLKGLNLGADDYIEKPYDMDILLAKIHGIFKRKYAQEELISGTIRLNTATQTIYVADQKVDSTAKEFELLKLLMENKGVTLKKEYLFRTIWAATVNRRCRH
;
A
#
# COMPACT_ATOMS: atom_id res chain seq x y z
N MET A 1 -6.23 5.72 -2.27
CA MET A 1 -5.34 4.58 -2.60
C MET A 1 -5.72 3.42 -1.70
N LEU A 2 -5.84 2.21 -2.24
CA LEU A 2 -6.10 0.99 -1.48
C LEU A 2 -4.82 0.52 -0.76
N ASP A 3 -4.96 -0.19 0.36
CA ASP A 3 -3.83 -0.90 0.93
C ASP A 3 -3.56 -2.18 0.14
N ILE A 4 -4.61 -2.95 -0.14
CA ILE A 4 -4.49 -4.27 -0.78
C ILE A 4 -5.54 -4.44 -1.88
N ILE A 5 -5.13 -4.94 -3.04
CA ILE A 5 -6.00 -5.55 -4.03
C ILE A 5 -5.76 -7.06 -3.99
N ILE A 6 -6.83 -7.83 -3.81
CA ILE A 6 -6.83 -9.29 -3.92
C ILE A 6 -7.33 -9.64 -5.32
N VAL A 7 -6.59 -10.45 -6.06
CA VAL A 7 -6.98 -10.95 -7.39
C VAL A 7 -7.16 -12.46 -7.28
N GLU A 8 -8.42 -12.88 -7.19
CA GLU A 8 -8.83 -14.26 -6.93
C GLU A 8 -10.17 -14.51 -7.62
N ASP A 9 -10.26 -15.52 -8.46
CA ASP A 9 -11.48 -15.85 -9.21
C ASP A 9 -12.51 -16.59 -8.36
N ASN A 10 -12.08 -17.32 -7.34
CA ASN A 10 -12.98 -17.89 -6.37
C ASN A 10 -13.51 -16.84 -5.40
N HIS A 11 -14.79 -16.49 -5.58
CA HIS A 11 -15.47 -15.47 -4.78
C HIS A 11 -15.38 -15.75 -3.26
N GLU A 12 -15.59 -17.01 -2.85
CA GLU A 12 -15.60 -17.36 -1.42
C GLU A 12 -14.22 -17.17 -0.79
N ILE A 13 -13.16 -17.57 -1.51
CA ILE A 13 -11.77 -17.38 -1.04
C ILE A 13 -11.42 -15.90 -1.01
N GLY A 14 -11.76 -15.15 -2.06
CA GLY A 14 -11.50 -13.72 -2.15
C GLY A 14 -12.16 -12.92 -1.04
N GLU A 15 -13.45 -13.19 -0.75
CA GLU A 15 -14.18 -12.50 0.33
C GLU A 15 -13.68 -12.93 1.71
N LEU A 16 -13.41 -14.22 1.94
CA LEU A 16 -12.84 -14.70 3.21
C LEU A 16 -11.51 -13.99 3.53
N LEU A 17 -10.61 -13.92 2.55
CA LEU A 17 -9.33 -13.25 2.69
C LEU A 17 -9.51 -11.74 2.90
N SER A 18 -10.44 -11.12 2.16
CA SER A 18 -10.78 -9.70 2.30
C SER A 18 -11.29 -9.37 3.69
N ASP A 19 -12.22 -10.17 4.22
CA ASP A 19 -12.77 -9.99 5.56
C ASP A 19 -11.72 -10.15 6.64
N PHE A 20 -10.82 -11.12 6.47
CA PHE A 20 -9.71 -11.33 7.38
C PHE A 20 -8.75 -10.11 7.41
N LEU A 21 -8.38 -9.59 6.25
CA LEU A 21 -7.50 -8.44 6.14
C LEU A 21 -8.16 -7.12 6.59
N ARG A 22 -9.47 -6.97 6.37
CA ARG A 22 -10.24 -5.81 6.89
C ARG A 22 -10.30 -5.79 8.41
N LYS A 23 -10.36 -6.95 9.08
CA LYS A 23 -10.27 -7.03 10.56
C LYS A 23 -8.91 -6.55 11.08
N GLU A 24 -7.86 -6.67 10.25
CA GLU A 24 -6.53 -6.11 10.53
C GLU A 24 -6.40 -4.62 10.13
N ASN A 25 -7.52 -3.96 9.84
CA ASN A 25 -7.64 -2.54 9.45
C ASN A 25 -7.02 -2.17 8.09
N TYR A 26 -6.84 -3.12 7.17
CA TYR A 26 -6.45 -2.81 5.79
C TYR A 26 -7.66 -2.38 4.95
N ILE A 27 -7.43 -1.43 4.03
CA ILE A 27 -8.41 -1.03 3.01
C ILE A 27 -8.25 -1.98 1.82
N VAL A 28 -9.20 -2.91 1.66
CA VAL A 28 -9.11 -4.04 0.72
C VAL A 28 -10.20 -3.98 -0.33
N SER A 29 -9.84 -4.26 -1.58
CA SER A 29 -10.76 -4.57 -2.68
C SER A 29 -10.41 -5.91 -3.31
N VAL A 30 -11.44 -6.61 -3.81
CA VAL A 30 -11.30 -7.90 -4.50
C VAL A 30 -11.59 -7.71 -5.97
N ALA A 31 -10.75 -8.28 -6.82
CA ALA A 31 -10.93 -8.42 -8.26
C ALA A 31 -11.09 -9.90 -8.60
N LYS A 32 -12.09 -10.24 -9.40
CA LYS A 32 -12.42 -11.61 -9.78
C LYS A 32 -11.58 -12.15 -10.96
N ASP A 33 -10.90 -11.28 -11.69
CA ASP A 33 -10.09 -11.58 -12.87
C ASP A 33 -9.01 -10.51 -13.08
N GLY A 34 -8.14 -10.73 -14.05
CA GLY A 34 -7.02 -9.85 -14.33
C GLY A 34 -7.42 -8.48 -14.85
N GLU A 35 -8.47 -8.40 -15.68
CA GLU A 35 -8.99 -7.15 -16.22
C GLU A 35 -9.54 -6.26 -15.11
N ALA A 36 -10.37 -6.81 -14.24
CA ALA A 36 -10.91 -6.10 -13.08
C ALA A 36 -9.81 -5.64 -12.13
N ALA A 37 -8.73 -6.43 -11.97
CA ALA A 37 -7.59 -6.05 -11.15
C ALA A 37 -6.86 -4.83 -11.71
N LEU A 38 -6.63 -4.79 -13.03
CA LEU A 38 -5.98 -3.66 -13.69
C LEU A 38 -6.84 -2.40 -13.64
N GLU A 39 -8.17 -2.50 -13.85
CA GLU A 39 -9.10 -1.37 -13.71
C GLU A 39 -9.11 -0.80 -12.29
N LEU A 40 -9.17 -1.67 -11.27
CA LEU A 40 -9.10 -1.25 -9.86
C LEU A 40 -7.77 -0.57 -9.55
N PHE A 41 -6.68 -1.14 -10.05
CA PHE A 41 -5.35 -0.60 -9.84
C PHE A 41 -5.15 0.76 -10.51
N GLU A 42 -5.60 0.93 -11.76
CA GLU A 42 -5.53 2.19 -12.48
C GLU A 42 -6.37 3.29 -11.79
N ARG A 43 -7.56 2.92 -11.32
CA ARG A 43 -8.48 3.89 -10.72
C ARG A 43 -8.10 4.33 -9.31
N TYR A 44 -7.62 3.41 -8.48
CA TYR A 44 -7.41 3.67 -7.05
C TYR A 44 -5.96 3.54 -6.61
N GLY A 45 -5.12 2.83 -7.35
CA GLY A 45 -3.81 2.38 -6.90
C GLY A 45 -3.89 1.43 -5.70
N ALA A 46 -2.83 0.70 -5.45
CA ALA A 46 -2.70 -0.13 -4.25
C ALA A 46 -1.24 -0.21 -3.80
N LYS A 47 -1.03 -0.46 -2.52
CA LYS A 47 0.30 -0.69 -1.94
C LYS A 47 0.77 -2.12 -2.16
N LEU A 48 -0.15 -3.08 -2.04
CA LEU A 48 0.07 -4.52 -2.20
C LEU A 48 -0.99 -5.12 -3.13
N ILE A 49 -0.55 -5.98 -4.02
CA ILE A 49 -1.42 -6.84 -4.83
C ILE A 49 -1.15 -8.29 -4.39
N ILE A 50 -2.18 -8.99 -3.94
CA ILE A 50 -2.17 -10.43 -3.72
C ILE A 50 -2.77 -11.05 -4.98
N LEU A 51 -1.97 -11.80 -5.73
CA LEU A 51 -2.29 -12.20 -7.09
C LEU A 51 -2.27 -13.71 -7.26
N ASP A 52 -3.42 -14.31 -7.57
CA ASP A 52 -3.42 -15.67 -8.11
C ASP A 52 -2.94 -15.65 -9.56
N LEU A 53 -2.21 -16.69 -9.94
CA LEU A 53 -1.79 -16.89 -11.33
C LEU A 53 -2.85 -17.63 -12.15
N MET A 54 -3.70 -18.42 -11.49
CA MET A 54 -4.69 -19.27 -12.15
C MET A 54 -6.02 -18.53 -12.35
N LEU A 55 -5.97 -17.40 -13.05
CA LEU A 55 -7.15 -16.58 -13.32
C LEU A 55 -7.81 -16.97 -14.65
N PRO A 56 -9.14 -16.82 -14.79
CA PRO A 56 -9.79 -16.93 -16.07
C PRO A 56 -9.45 -15.73 -16.96
N GLY A 57 -9.36 -15.94 -18.27
CA GLY A 57 -9.09 -14.89 -19.23
C GLY A 57 -7.63 -14.47 -19.25
N MET A 58 -7.30 -13.38 -18.56
CA MET A 58 -5.93 -12.88 -18.51
C MET A 58 -5.08 -13.66 -17.50
N ASP A 59 -3.98 -14.25 -17.95
CA ASP A 59 -2.99 -14.94 -17.09
C ASP A 59 -2.43 -13.98 -16.03
N GLY A 60 -2.35 -14.42 -14.77
CA GLY A 60 -1.81 -13.63 -13.67
C GLY A 60 -0.38 -13.14 -13.90
N PHE A 61 0.42 -13.84 -14.67
CA PHE A 61 1.73 -13.34 -15.10
C PHE A 61 1.63 -12.06 -15.96
N ALA A 62 0.63 -12.00 -16.84
CA ALA A 62 0.37 -10.79 -17.64
C ALA A 62 -0.10 -9.62 -16.76
N VAL A 63 -0.92 -9.87 -15.76
CA VAL A 63 -1.33 -8.87 -14.75
C VAL A 63 -0.11 -8.33 -14.01
N CYS A 64 0.77 -9.22 -13.53
CA CYS A 64 2.01 -8.85 -12.84
C CYS A 64 2.88 -7.92 -13.71
N SER A 65 3.12 -8.31 -14.97
CA SER A 65 3.92 -7.53 -15.93
C SER A 65 3.33 -6.14 -16.16
N LYS A 66 2.01 -6.05 -16.46
CA LYS A 66 1.33 -4.78 -16.72
C LYS A 66 1.37 -3.82 -15.52
N ILE A 67 1.16 -4.32 -14.30
CA ILE A 67 1.28 -3.49 -13.10
C ILE A 67 2.71 -2.99 -12.95
N ARG A 68 3.71 -3.82 -13.22
CA ARG A 68 5.11 -3.48 -13.06
C ARG A 68 5.60 -2.44 -14.09
N GLU A 69 4.98 -2.33 -15.26
CA GLU A 69 5.29 -1.30 -16.26
C GLU A 69 5.05 0.12 -15.73
N THR A 70 4.08 0.29 -14.81
CA THR A 70 3.62 1.60 -14.36
C THR A 70 3.83 1.85 -12.87
N SER A 71 4.19 0.81 -12.07
CA SER A 71 4.20 0.92 -10.62
C SER A 71 5.21 0.01 -9.93
N ASN A 72 5.70 0.49 -8.78
CA ASN A 72 6.48 -0.27 -7.81
C ASN A 72 5.62 -0.79 -6.63
N ALA A 73 4.30 -0.93 -6.81
CA ALA A 73 3.44 -1.60 -5.83
C ALA A 73 3.99 -2.99 -5.50
N HIS A 74 3.84 -3.45 -4.26
CA HIS A 74 4.32 -4.80 -3.92
C HIS A 74 3.41 -5.86 -4.53
N ILE A 75 3.97 -6.86 -5.20
CA ILE A 75 3.21 -7.96 -5.80
C ILE A 75 3.60 -9.26 -5.09
N LEU A 76 2.64 -9.83 -4.38
CA LEU A 76 2.73 -11.13 -3.72
C LEU A 76 1.90 -12.12 -4.53
N ILE A 77 2.57 -13.04 -5.21
CA ILE A 77 1.89 -14.14 -5.92
C ILE A 77 1.46 -15.20 -4.91
N VAL A 78 0.21 -15.66 -5.03
CA VAL A 78 -0.36 -16.74 -4.22
C VAL A 78 -1.01 -17.75 -5.15
N SER A 79 -0.37 -18.87 -5.42
CA SER A 79 -0.85 -19.80 -6.45
C SER A 79 -0.62 -21.28 -6.13
N ALA A 80 -1.45 -22.14 -6.71
CA ALA A 80 -1.27 -23.60 -6.67
C ALA A 80 -0.15 -24.11 -7.61
N LYS A 81 0.41 -23.23 -8.47
CA LYS A 81 1.57 -23.58 -9.28
C LYS A 81 2.81 -23.68 -8.39
N THR A 82 3.32 -24.90 -8.23
CA THR A 82 4.45 -25.19 -7.31
C THR A 82 5.77 -25.40 -8.04
N GLU A 83 5.74 -25.46 -9.39
CA GLU A 83 6.94 -25.71 -10.17
C GLU A 83 7.97 -24.57 -10.02
N LYS A 84 9.22 -24.97 -9.89
CA LYS A 84 10.34 -24.03 -9.78
C LYS A 84 10.36 -23.00 -10.92
N ASN A 85 9.99 -23.44 -12.13
CA ASN A 85 9.96 -22.58 -13.32
C ASN A 85 8.89 -21.49 -13.22
N ASP A 86 7.69 -21.79 -12.68
CA ASP A 86 6.62 -20.83 -12.49
C ASP A 86 7.01 -19.75 -11.44
N LYS A 87 7.63 -20.18 -10.34
CA LYS A 87 8.14 -19.27 -9.32
C LYS A 87 9.20 -18.33 -9.87
N LEU A 88 10.20 -18.89 -10.60
CA LEU A 88 11.23 -18.09 -11.23
C LEU A 88 10.65 -17.13 -12.29
N LYS A 89 9.66 -17.59 -13.07
CA LYS A 89 8.96 -16.74 -14.04
C LYS A 89 8.26 -15.56 -13.35
N GLY A 90 7.51 -15.82 -12.25
CA GLY A 90 6.82 -14.76 -11.52
C GLY A 90 7.79 -13.71 -10.95
N LEU A 91 8.87 -14.14 -10.32
CA LEU A 91 9.88 -13.24 -9.78
C LEU A 91 10.61 -12.47 -10.87
N ASN A 92 10.94 -13.09 -12.01
CA ASN A 92 11.57 -12.42 -13.16
C ASN A 92 10.66 -11.39 -13.82
N LEU A 93 9.34 -11.58 -13.76
CA LEU A 93 8.34 -10.63 -14.25
C LEU A 93 8.07 -9.48 -13.27
N GLY A 94 8.74 -9.48 -12.13
CA GLY A 94 8.72 -8.39 -11.18
C GLY A 94 7.81 -8.62 -9.96
N ALA A 95 7.35 -9.86 -9.69
CA ALA A 95 6.78 -10.17 -8.39
C ALA A 95 7.85 -10.07 -7.29
N ASP A 96 7.46 -9.58 -6.13
CA ASP A 96 8.38 -9.37 -5.01
C ASP A 96 8.46 -10.61 -4.09
N ASP A 97 7.41 -11.44 -4.07
CA ASP A 97 7.37 -12.66 -3.25
C ASP A 97 6.36 -13.67 -3.81
N TYR A 98 6.43 -14.91 -3.34
CA TYR A 98 5.60 -16.02 -3.79
C TYR A 98 5.17 -16.89 -2.62
N ILE A 99 3.88 -17.27 -2.57
CA ILE A 99 3.32 -18.23 -1.61
C ILE A 99 2.60 -19.34 -2.38
N GLU A 100 2.84 -20.58 -1.98
CA GLU A 100 2.16 -21.75 -2.54
C GLU A 100 0.83 -21.99 -1.84
N LYS A 101 -0.22 -22.30 -2.61
CA LYS A 101 -1.48 -22.86 -2.09
C LYS A 101 -1.33 -24.38 -1.86
N PRO A 102 -1.86 -24.97 -0.76
CA PRO A 102 -2.55 -24.28 0.33
C PRO A 102 -1.58 -23.57 1.28
N TYR A 103 -1.96 -22.38 1.76
CA TYR A 103 -1.17 -21.60 2.70
C TYR A 103 -1.87 -21.47 4.05
N ASP A 104 -1.08 -21.27 5.09
CA ASP A 104 -1.55 -20.87 6.40
C ASP A 104 -1.86 -19.38 6.43
N MET A 105 -3.03 -19.00 6.96
CA MET A 105 -3.49 -17.63 7.00
C MET A 105 -2.60 -16.74 7.89
N ASP A 106 -2.10 -17.29 9.00
CA ASP A 106 -1.22 -16.56 9.92
C ASP A 106 0.14 -16.28 9.26
N ILE A 107 0.64 -17.22 8.45
CA ILE A 107 1.88 -17.04 7.68
C ILE A 107 1.68 -15.95 6.61
N LEU A 108 0.57 -15.97 5.89
CA LEU A 108 0.24 -14.94 4.91
C LEU A 108 0.16 -13.57 5.58
N LEU A 109 -0.56 -13.47 6.70
CA LEU A 109 -0.69 -12.23 7.46
C LEU A 109 0.65 -11.70 7.98
N ALA A 110 1.50 -12.59 8.53
CA ALA A 110 2.83 -12.22 8.97
C ALA A 110 3.70 -11.66 7.83
N LYS A 111 3.61 -12.24 6.62
CA LYS A 111 4.27 -11.71 5.42
C LYS A 111 3.73 -10.32 5.04
N ILE A 112 2.41 -10.15 5.01
CA ILE A 112 1.75 -8.87 4.70
C ILE A 112 2.20 -7.80 5.71
N HIS A 113 2.14 -8.07 7.01
CA HIS A 113 2.63 -7.17 8.06
C HIS A 113 4.11 -6.82 7.85
N GLY A 114 4.94 -7.82 7.49
CA GLY A 114 6.35 -7.61 7.20
C GLY A 114 6.58 -6.69 5.99
N ILE A 115 5.78 -6.83 4.93
CA ILE A 115 5.81 -5.98 3.73
C ILE A 115 5.45 -4.53 4.10
N PHE A 116 4.32 -4.34 4.79
CA PHE A 116 3.88 -3.02 5.21
C PHE A 116 4.89 -2.36 6.16
N LYS A 117 5.43 -3.10 7.11
CA LYS A 117 6.46 -2.61 8.04
C LYS A 117 7.75 -2.19 7.32
N ARG A 118 8.23 -2.96 6.34
CA ARG A 118 9.49 -2.65 5.64
C ARG A 118 9.34 -1.55 4.58
N LYS A 119 8.29 -1.61 3.78
CA LYS A 119 8.12 -0.73 2.61
C LYS A 119 7.37 0.55 2.92
N TYR A 120 6.46 0.50 3.90
CA TYR A 120 5.53 1.59 4.23
C TYR A 120 5.66 2.10 5.67
N ALA A 121 6.53 1.51 6.50
CA ALA A 121 6.81 2.03 7.85
C ALA A 121 7.41 3.44 7.85
N GLN A 122 7.95 3.91 6.72
CA GLN A 122 8.31 5.31 6.54
C GLN A 122 7.08 6.25 6.45
N GLU A 123 5.87 5.68 6.35
CA GLU A 123 4.62 6.45 6.38
C GLU A 123 4.20 6.80 7.81
N GLU A 124 4.81 6.20 8.83
CA GLU A 124 4.61 6.59 10.24
C GLU A 124 5.86 7.27 10.81
N LEU A 125 5.70 8.53 11.15
CA LEU A 125 6.68 9.26 11.94
C LEU A 125 6.27 9.16 13.41
N ILE A 126 7.19 8.70 14.27
CA ILE A 126 6.92 8.55 15.71
C ILE A 126 7.88 9.41 16.52
N SER A 127 7.35 10.22 17.42
CA SER A 127 8.12 11.01 18.39
C SER A 127 7.43 11.05 19.74
N GLY A 128 7.94 10.28 20.70
CA GLY A 128 7.30 10.12 22.00
C GLY A 128 5.93 9.45 21.85
N THR A 129 4.90 10.12 22.35
CA THR A 129 3.51 9.67 22.25
C THR A 129 2.80 10.11 20.96
N ILE A 130 3.48 10.89 20.11
CA ILE A 130 2.93 11.38 18.84
C ILE A 130 3.26 10.40 17.73
N ARG A 131 2.23 9.96 17.00
CA ARG A 131 2.33 9.12 15.82
C ARG A 131 1.63 9.81 14.66
N LEU A 132 2.35 9.99 13.57
CA LEU A 132 1.89 10.66 12.36
C LEU A 132 1.82 9.63 11.23
N ASN A 133 0.64 9.37 10.69
CA ASN A 133 0.50 8.55 9.50
C ASN A 133 0.48 9.46 8.27
N THR A 134 1.54 9.39 7.45
CA THR A 134 1.71 10.27 6.28
C THR A 134 0.84 9.87 5.10
N ALA A 135 0.43 8.59 5.01
CA ALA A 135 -0.45 8.10 3.95
C ALA A 135 -1.89 8.56 4.15
N THR A 136 -2.40 8.43 5.37
CA THR A 136 -3.77 8.80 5.72
C THR A 136 -3.90 10.26 6.19
N GLN A 137 -2.77 10.96 6.35
CA GLN A 137 -2.69 12.31 6.92
C GLN A 137 -3.38 12.41 8.29
N THR A 138 -3.18 11.41 9.14
CA THR A 138 -3.76 11.34 10.49
C THR A 138 -2.71 11.47 11.57
N ILE A 139 -3.09 12.14 12.66
CA ILE A 139 -2.27 12.33 13.85
C ILE A 139 -2.88 11.54 15.00
N TYR A 140 -2.03 10.83 15.74
CA TYR A 140 -2.40 10.18 16.99
C TYR A 140 -1.50 10.70 18.11
N VAL A 141 -2.09 10.98 19.26
CA VAL A 141 -1.38 11.33 20.50
C VAL A 141 -1.83 10.35 21.58
N ALA A 142 -0.90 9.58 22.14
CA ALA A 142 -1.20 8.50 23.09
C ALA A 142 -2.32 7.55 22.56
N ASP A 143 -2.19 7.12 21.28
CA ASP A 143 -3.12 6.26 20.53
C ASP A 143 -4.54 6.84 20.30
N GLN A 144 -4.78 8.07 20.69
CA GLN A 144 -6.02 8.78 20.36
C GLN A 144 -5.85 9.61 19.09
N LYS A 145 -6.77 9.45 18.14
CA LYS A 145 -6.81 10.25 16.92
C LYS A 145 -7.12 11.70 17.26
N VAL A 146 -6.31 12.61 16.71
CA VAL A 146 -6.48 14.05 16.87
C VAL A 146 -6.83 14.68 15.52
N ASP A 147 -7.87 15.50 15.50
CA ASP A 147 -8.24 16.28 14.32
C ASP A 147 -7.22 17.38 14.07
N SER A 148 -6.82 17.53 12.82
CA SER A 148 -5.87 18.55 12.40
C SER A 148 -6.22 19.08 11.01
N THR A 149 -5.87 20.33 10.76
CA THR A 149 -5.90 20.91 9.42
C THR A 149 -4.72 20.37 8.60
N ALA A 150 -4.83 20.43 7.26
CA ALA A 150 -3.74 20.01 6.37
C ALA A 150 -2.43 20.77 6.66
N LYS A 151 -2.50 22.04 7.07
CA LYS A 151 -1.33 22.86 7.40
C LYS A 151 -0.65 22.46 8.72
N GLU A 152 -1.42 22.13 9.73
CA GLU A 152 -0.93 21.61 11.00
C GLU A 152 -0.27 20.25 10.81
N PHE A 153 -0.89 19.39 9.98
CA PHE A 153 -0.31 18.11 9.61
C PHE A 153 1.06 18.29 8.93
N GLU A 154 1.14 19.12 7.88
CA GLU A 154 2.38 19.37 7.14
C GLU A 154 3.47 20.00 8.03
N LEU A 155 3.10 20.89 8.95
CA LEU A 155 4.03 21.51 9.91
C LEU A 155 4.59 20.44 10.86
N LEU A 156 3.72 19.61 11.44
CA LEU A 156 4.14 18.56 12.37
C LEU A 156 5.03 17.53 11.66
N LYS A 157 4.65 17.12 10.46
CA LYS A 157 5.45 16.23 9.61
C LYS A 157 6.85 16.79 9.40
N LEU A 158 6.96 18.04 8.95
CA LEU A 158 8.25 18.68 8.69
C LEU A 158 9.12 18.75 9.95
N LEU A 159 8.54 19.05 11.11
CA LEU A 159 9.26 19.07 12.39
C LEU A 159 9.73 17.67 12.81
N MET A 160 8.91 16.65 12.63
CA MET A 160 9.26 15.27 12.97
C MET A 160 10.32 14.67 12.05
N GLU A 161 10.29 15.00 10.76
CA GLU A 161 11.33 14.60 9.79
C GLU A 161 12.69 15.23 10.08
N ASN A 162 12.70 16.42 10.71
CA ASN A 162 13.90 17.16 11.07
C ASN A 162 14.17 17.18 12.59
N LYS A 163 13.85 16.09 13.28
CA LYS A 163 14.05 15.95 14.72
C LYS A 163 15.51 16.20 15.10
N GLY A 164 15.72 17.08 16.09
CA GLY A 164 17.06 17.46 16.57
C GLY A 164 17.72 18.58 15.74
N VAL A 165 17.06 19.10 14.70
CA VAL A 165 17.56 20.20 13.89
C VAL A 165 16.73 21.46 14.15
N THR A 166 17.39 22.60 14.36
CA THR A 166 16.71 23.89 14.49
C THR A 166 16.32 24.40 13.10
N LEU A 167 15.03 24.51 12.84
CA LEU A 167 14.49 25.04 11.60
C LEU A 167 14.18 26.55 11.73
N LYS A 168 14.63 27.34 10.76
CA LYS A 168 14.34 28.79 10.73
C LYS A 168 12.85 29.01 10.36
N LYS A 169 12.24 30.04 10.98
CA LYS A 169 10.84 30.42 10.75
C LYS A 169 10.53 30.67 9.26
N GLU A 170 11.44 31.34 8.55
CA GLU A 170 11.32 31.63 7.13
C GLU A 170 11.28 30.37 6.26
N TYR A 171 12.07 29.37 6.63
CA TYR A 171 12.06 28.06 5.96
C TYR A 171 10.73 27.33 6.15
N LEU A 172 10.22 27.28 7.40
CA LEU A 172 8.94 26.67 7.72
C LEU A 172 7.81 27.33 6.93
N PHE A 173 7.79 28.68 6.95
CA PHE A 173 6.77 29.45 6.25
C PHE A 173 6.79 29.21 4.74
N ARG A 174 7.97 29.27 4.13
CA ARG A 174 8.13 29.05 2.69
C ARG A 174 7.72 27.63 2.29
N THR A 175 8.07 26.62 3.07
CA THR A 175 7.79 25.22 2.73
C THR A 175 6.30 24.90 2.82
N ILE A 176 5.60 25.41 3.85
CA ILE A 176 4.22 25.02 4.14
C ILE A 176 3.19 25.95 3.49
N TRP A 177 3.47 27.26 3.41
CA TRP A 177 2.50 28.24 2.95
C TRP A 177 2.77 28.80 1.55
N ALA A 178 4.02 28.89 1.09
CA ALA A 178 4.33 29.43 -0.23
C ALA A 178 3.83 28.55 -1.39
N ALA A 179 3.77 27.22 -1.21
CA ALA A 179 3.20 26.30 -2.19
C ALA A 179 1.69 26.53 -2.46
N THR A 180 0.99 27.23 -1.59
CA THR A 180 -0.45 27.53 -1.73
C THR A 180 -0.71 28.80 -2.56
N VAL A 181 0.27 29.71 -2.65
CA VAL A 181 0.13 31.00 -3.40
C VAL A 181 0.14 30.73 -4.91
N ASN A 182 0.91 29.77 -5.40
CA ASN A 182 1.01 29.48 -6.84
C ASN A 182 -0.23 28.82 -7.48
N ARG A 183 -1.21 28.36 -6.69
CA ARG A 183 -2.47 27.80 -7.24
C ARG A 183 -3.58 28.84 -7.46
N ARG A 184 -3.43 30.06 -6.97
CA ARG A 184 -4.44 31.13 -7.11
C ARG A 184 -4.20 32.10 -8.28
N CYS A 185 -3.10 32.01 -8.99
CA CYS A 185 -2.77 32.90 -10.10
C CYS A 185 -2.90 32.28 -11.50
N ARG A 186 -3.77 31.28 -11.67
CA ARG A 186 -4.18 30.80 -12.99
C ARG A 186 -5.70 30.80 -13.09
N HIS A 187 -6.23 31.98 -13.27
CA HIS A 187 -7.51 32.22 -13.91
C HIS A 187 -7.34 33.42 -14.86
#